data_d35ba18f69ac42d18ba2955fed2821e8
#
_entry.id   d35ba18f69ac42d18ba2955fed2821e8
#
_cell.length_a   1.000
_cell.length_b   1.000
_cell.length_c   1.000
_cell.angle_alpha   90.00
_cell.angle_beta   90.00
_cell.angle_gamma   90.00
#
_symmetry.space_group_name_H-M   'P 1'
#
loop_
_entity.id
_entity.type
_entity.pdbx_description
1 polymer ?
#
loop_
_entity_poly.entity_id
_entity_poly.type
_entity_poly.pdbx_seq_one_letter_code
_entity_poly.pdbx_strand_id
1 'polypeptide(L)' 'ATVGNGVMAGISVASQDLVDRIHSKALALGGQNEGDPGSRAEGGEGFYAAYFRDLDGNKLDVFCYG' A
#
# COMPACT_ATOMS: atom_id res chain seq x y z
N ALA A 1 -5.81 15.64 -9.96
CA ALA A 1 -5.37 15.22 -10.15
C ALA A 1 -4.97 14.79 -10.97
N THR A 2 -4.72 14.88 -11.22
CA THR A 2 -4.39 14.65 -11.94
C THR A 2 -3.71 14.03 -12.29
N VAL A 3 -3.39 13.95 -12.14
CA VAL A 3 -2.69 13.44 -12.45
C VAL A 3 -2.40 12.45 -12.43
N GLY A 4 -2.73 11.85 -12.14
CA GLY A 4 -2.38 10.71 -12.05
C GLY A 4 -1.69 10.03 -13.01
N ASN A 5 -1.37 10.32 -13.86
CA ASN A 5 -0.74 9.63 -14.83
C ASN A 5 0.30 8.77 -14.34
N GLY A 6 0.03 7.72 -13.75
CA GLY A 6 0.99 6.76 -13.31
C GLY A 6 1.57 7.01 -11.95
N VAL A 7 1.14 8.03 -11.31
CA VAL A 7 1.64 8.31 -9.98
C VAL A 7 0.96 7.37 -8.99
N MET A 8 1.75 6.75 -8.16
CA MET A 8 1.25 5.86 -7.14
C MET A 8 0.91 6.65 -5.90
N ALA A 9 -0.32 6.50 -5.39
CA ALA A 9 -0.71 7.18 -4.17
C ALA A 9 -0.23 6.40 -2.97
N GLY A 10 0.25 7.09 -1.95
CA GLY A 10 0.76 6.47 -0.74
C GLY A 10 -0.11 6.82 0.47
N ILE A 11 -0.36 5.82 1.31
CA ILE A 11 -1.12 5.99 2.53
C ILE A 11 -0.20 5.71 3.71
N SER A 12 0.06 6.73 4.51
CA SER A 12 0.93 6.58 5.67
C SER A 12 0.08 6.21 6.88
N VAL A 13 0.48 5.19 7.60
CA VAL A 13 -0.26 4.73 8.78
C VAL A 13 0.69 4.58 9.96
N ALA A 14 0.13 4.39 11.14
CA ALA A 14 0.89 4.43 12.37
C ALA A 14 1.57 3.12 12.73
N SER A 15 1.12 2.00 12.17
CA SER A 15 1.67 0.70 12.59
C SER A 15 1.59 -0.30 11.48
N GLN A 16 2.40 -1.36 11.61
CA GLN A 16 2.37 -2.46 10.66
C GLN A 16 1.02 -3.16 10.65
N ASP A 17 0.38 -3.22 11.78
CA ASP A 17 -0.93 -3.84 11.88
C ASP A 17 -1.92 -3.14 10.97
N LEU A 18 -1.85 -1.81 10.91
CA LEU A 18 -2.72 -1.05 10.03
C LEU A 18 -2.39 -1.28 8.56
N VAL A 19 -1.12 -1.46 8.23
CA VAL A 19 -0.74 -1.81 6.87
C VAL A 19 -1.42 -3.11 6.47
N ASP A 20 -1.33 -4.12 7.32
CA ASP A 20 -1.93 -5.42 7.06
C ASP A 20 -3.44 -5.30 6.89
N ARG A 21 -4.07 -4.55 7.76
CA ARG A 21 -5.53 -4.40 7.73
C ARG A 21 -6.01 -3.70 6.48
N ILE A 22 -5.37 -2.63 6.11
CA ILE A 22 -5.77 -1.86 4.95
C ILE A 22 -5.58 -2.68 3.68
N HIS A 23 -4.44 -3.35 3.57
CA HIS A 23 -4.17 -4.20 2.42
C HIS A 23 -5.23 -5.30 2.31
N SER A 24 -5.51 -5.98 3.41
CA SER A 24 -6.49 -7.05 3.45
C SER A 24 -7.87 -6.55 3.08
N LYS A 25 -8.24 -5.39 3.59
CA LYS A 25 -9.54 -4.80 3.29
C LYS A 25 -9.66 -4.43 1.81
N ALA A 26 -8.59 -3.90 1.25
CA ALA A 26 -8.60 -3.54 -0.17
C ALA A 26 -8.83 -4.77 -1.03
N LEU A 27 -8.18 -5.88 -0.71
CA LEU A 27 -8.38 -7.11 -1.46
C LEU A 27 -9.78 -7.67 -1.27
N ALA A 28 -10.31 -7.55 -0.06
CA ALA A 28 -11.67 -8.03 0.22
C ALA A 28 -12.72 -7.24 -0.56
N LEU A 29 -12.43 -6.00 -0.88
CA LEU A 29 -13.34 -5.15 -1.65
C LEU A 29 -13.17 -5.33 -3.16
N GLY A 30 -12.34 -6.26 -3.58
CA GLY A 30 -12.17 -6.55 -4.99
C GLY A 30 -10.89 -6.04 -5.61
N GLY A 31 -10.02 -5.44 -4.83
CA GLY A 31 -8.74 -4.96 -5.33
C GLY A 31 -7.81 -6.11 -5.64
N GLN A 32 -6.70 -5.79 -6.28
CA GLN A 32 -5.70 -6.79 -6.68
C GLN A 32 -4.44 -6.63 -5.87
N ASN A 33 -3.85 -7.74 -5.49
CA ASN A 33 -2.60 -7.74 -4.74
C ASN A 33 -1.44 -7.42 -5.67
N GLU A 34 -0.68 -6.38 -5.32
CA GLU A 34 0.51 -5.99 -6.07
C GLU A 34 1.78 -6.15 -5.24
N GLY A 35 1.65 -6.58 -4.00
CA GLY A 35 2.78 -6.82 -3.12
C GLY A 35 2.30 -7.00 -1.70
N ASP A 36 2.53 -8.19 -1.13
CA ASP A 36 2.09 -8.51 0.21
C ASP A 36 2.75 -7.60 1.24
N PRO A 37 2.10 -7.38 2.39
CA PRO A 37 2.72 -6.60 3.46
C PRO A 37 4.05 -7.19 3.87
N GLY A 38 5.05 -6.34 4.05
CA GLY A 38 6.36 -6.79 4.48
C GLY A 38 7.34 -5.65 4.54
N SER A 39 8.50 -5.93 5.11
CA SER A 39 9.57 -4.97 5.19
C SER A 39 10.17 -4.73 3.81
N ARG A 40 10.48 -3.48 3.51
CA ARG A 40 11.05 -3.09 2.22
C ARG A 40 12.34 -2.34 2.43
N ALA A 41 13.39 -2.85 1.82
CA ALA A 41 14.70 -2.24 1.99
C ALA A 41 14.80 -0.87 1.34
N GLU A 42 14.06 -0.64 0.27
CA GLU A 42 14.18 0.60 -0.48
C GLU A 42 13.70 1.81 0.33
N GLY A 43 12.86 1.59 1.33
CA GLY A 43 12.39 2.67 2.17
C GLY A 43 13.22 2.92 3.41
N GLY A 44 14.29 2.14 3.59
CA GLY A 44 15.15 2.28 4.74
C GLY A 44 14.75 1.35 5.87
N GLU A 45 15.45 1.48 6.97
CA GLU A 45 15.24 0.63 8.11
C GLU A 45 13.87 0.88 8.72
N GLY A 46 13.13 -0.16 8.97
CA GLY A 46 11.81 -0.05 9.57
C GLY A 46 10.68 0.23 8.61
N PHE A 47 10.99 0.36 7.34
CA PHE A 47 9.95 0.64 6.35
C PHE A 47 9.17 -0.64 6.05
N TYR A 48 7.87 -0.57 6.26
CA TYR A 48 6.99 -1.73 6.07
C TYR A 48 5.83 -1.27 5.19
N ALA A 49 5.59 -1.96 4.10
CA ALA A 49 4.63 -1.51 3.11
C ALA A 49 3.93 -2.66 2.41
N ALA A 50 2.78 -2.37 1.85
CA ALA A 50 2.04 -3.28 1.01
C ALA A 50 1.53 -2.52 -0.20
N TYR A 51 1.31 -3.23 -1.29
CA TYR A 51 0.88 -2.62 -2.55
C TYR A 51 -0.36 -3.33 -3.05
N PHE A 52 -1.26 -2.56 -3.64
CA PHE A 52 -2.48 -3.13 -4.22
C PHE A 52 -3.02 -2.20 -5.30
N ARG A 53 -3.94 -2.73 -6.12
CA ARG A 53 -4.67 -1.93 -7.08
C ARG A 53 -6.12 -1.88 -6.67
N ASP A 54 -6.73 -0.72 -6.83
CA ASP A 54 -8.15 -0.59 -6.53
C ASP A 54 -8.97 -1.07 -7.75
N LEU A 55 -10.28 -0.94 -7.64
CA LEU A 55 -11.17 -1.40 -8.70
C LEU A 55 -11.03 -0.62 -9.99
N ASP A 56 -10.52 0.60 -9.89
CA ASP A 56 -10.29 1.42 -11.07
C ASP A 56 -8.91 1.18 -11.69
N GLY A 57 -8.14 0.27 -11.11
CA GLY A 57 -6.82 -0.05 -11.62
C GLY A 57 -5.72 0.86 -11.13
N ASN A 58 -5.99 1.75 -10.21
CA ASN A 58 -4.97 2.63 -9.65
C ASN A 58 -4.09 1.87 -8.68
N LYS A 59 -2.79 2.04 -8.80
CA LYS A 59 -1.86 1.39 -7.89
C LYS A 59 -1.66 2.24 -6.66
N LEU A 60 -1.80 1.62 -5.51
CA LEU A 60 -1.70 2.30 -4.22
C LEU A 60 -0.74 1.55 -3.34
N ASP A 61 -0.10 2.28 -2.42
CA ASP A 61 0.67 1.61 -1.39
C ASP A 61 0.25 2.14 -0.02
N VAL A 62 0.36 1.28 0.96
CA VAL A 62 0.12 1.65 2.35
C VAL A 62 1.38 1.29 3.11
N PHE A 63 1.87 2.19 3.95
CA PHE A 63 3.17 2.00 4.55
C PHE A 63 3.26 2.64 5.94
N CYS A 64 4.25 2.19 6.69
CA CYS A 64 4.60 2.80 7.96
C CYS A 64 6.10 2.66 8.19
N TYR A 65 6.63 3.45 9.11
CA TYR A 65 8.00 3.33 9.58
C TYR A 65 7.95 2.89 11.04
N GLY A 66 8.69 1.89 11.35
CA GLY A 66 8.69 1.46 12.72
C GLY A 66 8.38 0.02 12.89
#